data_b939a4f79ed30155edca454cfe43c9b9
#
_entry.id   b939a4f79ed30155edca454cfe43c9b9
#
_cell.length_a   1.000
_cell.length_b   1.000
_cell.length_c   1.000
_cell.angle_alpha   90.00
_cell.angle_beta   90.00
_cell.angle_gamma   90.00
#
_symmetry.space_group_name_H-M   'P 1'
#
loop_
_entity.id
_entity.type
_entity.pdbx_description
1 polymer ?
#
loop_
_entity_poly.entity_id
_entity_poly.type
_entity_poly.pdbx_seq_one_letter_code
_entity_poly.pdbx_strand_id
1 'polypeptide(L)'
;MNCPVCKSTELVSAELESNLTSLNCPDCGGNWIRGAEYWKWLEQNGSDLAERLYEEESLHLAEPGKPIDCPECRFRMVKFLVGRGLNFTVDHCEGCKGIWLDRNEWQALKKRNLHDDLNSIFTSFWQTGAQREIRKKKLEEIYISRFGAEDYDEIKRLRWWLDTKTNKEELLAFLTDRDPFNA
;
A
#
# COMPACT_ATOMS: atom_id res chain seq x y z
N MET A 1 -10.43 -2.48 -26.92
CA MET A 1 -10.32 -3.23 -25.62
C MET A 1 -11.14 -2.49 -24.59
N ASN A 2 -12.07 -3.17 -23.91
CA ASN A 2 -12.98 -2.48 -22.98
C ASN A 2 -12.38 -2.38 -21.57
N CYS A 3 -12.74 -1.27 -20.88
CA CYS A 3 -12.37 -1.02 -19.49
C CYS A 3 -12.83 -2.16 -18.59
N PRO A 4 -11.97 -2.72 -17.73
CA PRO A 4 -12.34 -3.83 -16.84
C PRO A 4 -13.30 -3.39 -15.71
N VAL A 5 -13.39 -2.10 -15.44
CA VAL A 5 -14.29 -1.50 -14.42
C VAL A 5 -15.62 -1.07 -15.05
N CYS A 6 -15.59 -0.20 -16.05
CA CYS A 6 -16.79 0.33 -16.72
C CYS A 6 -17.47 -0.68 -17.64
N LYS A 7 -16.74 -1.70 -18.16
CA LYS A 7 -17.20 -2.77 -19.06
C LYS A 7 -17.57 -2.33 -20.48
N SER A 8 -18.26 -1.19 -20.64
CA SER A 8 -18.75 -0.68 -21.93
C SER A 8 -17.82 0.30 -22.61
N THR A 9 -16.95 0.96 -21.85
CA THR A 9 -16.06 2.02 -22.35
C THR A 9 -14.79 1.46 -22.94
N GLU A 10 -14.46 1.86 -24.16
CA GLU A 10 -13.23 1.47 -24.81
C GLU A 10 -12.02 2.24 -24.24
N LEU A 11 -10.94 1.52 -24.00
CA LEU A 11 -9.68 2.09 -23.53
C LEU A 11 -8.96 2.78 -24.69
N VAL A 12 -8.45 3.98 -24.44
CA VAL A 12 -7.70 4.77 -25.40
C VAL A 12 -6.22 4.85 -25.02
N SER A 13 -5.34 4.91 -26.02
CA SER A 13 -3.90 5.03 -25.79
C SER A 13 -3.59 6.38 -25.13
N ALA A 14 -2.78 6.33 -24.07
CA ALA A 14 -2.32 7.50 -23.33
C ALA A 14 -0.88 7.31 -22.87
N GLU A 15 -0.17 8.40 -22.67
CA GLU A 15 1.14 8.41 -22.01
C GLU A 15 0.93 8.64 -20.52
N LEU A 16 1.28 7.66 -19.70
CA LEU A 16 1.13 7.72 -18.25
C LEU A 16 2.30 8.43 -17.59
N GLU A 17 3.49 8.22 -18.12
CA GLU A 17 4.76 8.84 -17.75
C GLU A 17 5.62 8.93 -19.01
N SER A 18 6.70 9.73 -19.02
CA SER A 18 7.65 9.78 -20.13
C SER A 18 8.10 8.38 -20.54
N ASN A 19 7.83 8.00 -21.79
CA ASN A 19 8.11 6.68 -22.37
C ASN A 19 7.33 5.49 -21.76
N LEU A 20 6.30 5.73 -20.91
CA LEU A 20 5.39 4.71 -20.42
C LEU A 20 4.01 4.86 -21.04
N THR A 21 3.74 4.03 -22.04
CA THR A 21 2.43 3.97 -22.68
C THR A 21 1.44 3.15 -21.84
N SER A 22 0.24 3.66 -21.66
CA SER A 22 -0.90 2.97 -21.05
C SER A 22 -2.13 3.02 -21.94
N LEU A 23 -3.16 2.31 -21.54
CA LEU A 23 -4.51 2.43 -22.08
C LEU A 23 -5.41 3.03 -20.99
N ASN A 24 -5.85 4.26 -21.20
CA ASN A 24 -6.68 5.01 -20.25
C ASN A 24 -8.17 4.80 -20.51
N CYS A 25 -8.96 4.73 -19.46
CA CYS A 25 -10.42 4.78 -19.56
C CYS A 25 -10.89 6.24 -19.41
N PRO A 26 -11.52 6.83 -20.44
CA PRO A 26 -12.00 8.21 -20.36
C PRO A 26 -13.10 8.44 -19.31
N ASP A 27 -13.87 7.40 -18.95
CA ASP A 27 -14.96 7.51 -17.98
C ASP A 27 -14.46 7.45 -16.53
N CYS A 28 -13.76 6.35 -16.15
CA CYS A 28 -13.32 6.19 -14.78
C CYS A 28 -11.91 6.73 -14.51
N GLY A 29 -11.13 7.05 -15.55
CA GLY A 29 -9.76 7.54 -15.43
C GLY A 29 -8.75 6.48 -15.04
N GLY A 30 -9.13 5.19 -14.99
CA GLY A 30 -8.22 4.08 -14.73
C GLY A 30 -7.28 3.82 -15.92
N ASN A 31 -6.13 3.21 -15.65
CA ASN A 31 -5.07 2.97 -16.62
C ASN A 31 -4.68 1.51 -16.64
N TRP A 32 -4.62 0.93 -17.83
CA TRP A 32 -4.06 -0.38 -18.08
C TRP A 32 -2.65 -0.26 -18.61
N ILE A 33 -1.69 -0.82 -17.91
CA ILE A 33 -0.30 -0.90 -18.34
C ILE A 33 -0.01 -2.36 -18.72
N ARG A 34 0.44 -2.61 -19.96
CA ARG A 34 0.92 -3.93 -20.35
C ARG A 34 2.21 -4.27 -19.60
N GLY A 35 2.34 -5.51 -19.15
CA GLY A 35 3.53 -5.91 -18.39
C GLY A 35 4.84 -5.64 -19.15
N ALA A 36 4.88 -5.92 -20.45
CA ALA A 36 6.05 -5.64 -21.29
C ALA A 36 6.41 -4.14 -21.37
N GLU A 37 5.39 -3.25 -21.43
CA GLU A 37 5.62 -1.80 -21.46
C GLU A 37 6.18 -1.29 -20.14
N TYR A 38 5.63 -1.78 -19.01
CA TYR A 38 6.16 -1.43 -17.70
C TYR A 38 7.61 -1.89 -17.49
N TRP A 39 7.94 -3.14 -17.89
CA TRP A 39 9.30 -3.66 -17.80
C TRP A 39 10.29 -2.88 -18.65
N LYS A 40 9.92 -2.59 -19.90
CA LYS A 40 10.74 -1.79 -20.81
C LYS A 40 10.99 -0.38 -20.25
N TRP A 41 9.95 0.24 -19.71
CA TRP A 41 10.06 1.55 -19.07
C TRP A 41 10.99 1.50 -17.86
N LEU A 42 10.85 0.48 -17.01
CA LEU A 42 11.67 0.30 -15.81
C LEU A 42 13.16 0.09 -16.17
N GLU A 43 13.47 -0.69 -17.19
CA GLU A 43 14.84 -0.88 -17.68
C GLU A 43 15.48 0.43 -18.19
N GLN A 44 14.68 1.31 -18.76
CA GLN A 44 15.15 2.57 -19.33
C GLN A 44 15.28 3.70 -18.30
N ASN A 45 14.46 3.68 -17.25
CA ASN A 45 14.32 4.80 -16.32
C ASN A 45 14.53 4.42 -14.85
N GLY A 46 14.41 3.16 -14.49
CA GLY A 46 14.30 2.71 -13.11
C GLY A 46 15.52 2.95 -12.22
N SER A 47 16.72 3.08 -12.78
CA SER A 47 17.94 3.36 -12.00
C SER A 47 18.18 4.84 -11.67
N ASP A 48 17.49 5.75 -12.36
CA ASP A 48 17.75 7.19 -12.32
C ASP A 48 16.56 8.02 -11.80
N LEU A 49 15.53 7.35 -11.27
CA LEU A 49 14.37 8.06 -10.69
C LEU A 49 14.79 8.71 -9.37
N ALA A 50 14.97 10.02 -9.43
CA ALA A 50 15.28 10.81 -8.24
C ALA A 50 14.19 10.63 -7.18
N GLU A 51 14.57 10.32 -5.95
CA GLU A 51 13.64 10.36 -4.81
C GLU A 51 13.03 11.76 -4.71
N ARG A 52 11.72 11.84 -4.89
CA ARG A 52 10.99 13.10 -4.76
C ARG A 52 10.63 13.31 -3.30
N LEU A 53 10.85 14.53 -2.80
CA LEU A 53 10.32 14.95 -1.52
C LEU A 53 8.78 14.97 -1.58
N TYR A 54 8.15 14.44 -0.53
CA TYR A 54 6.70 14.33 -0.42
C TYR A 54 6.03 15.70 -0.39
N GLU A 55 5.05 15.90 -1.26
CA GLU A 55 4.04 16.95 -1.09
C GLU A 55 2.77 16.30 -0.54
N GLU A 56 2.29 16.81 0.60
CA GLU A 56 1.06 16.35 1.27
C GLU A 56 -0.21 16.87 0.57
N GLU A 57 -0.37 16.62 -0.71
CA GLU A 57 -1.70 16.78 -1.31
C GLU A 57 -2.50 15.49 -1.16
N SER A 58 -3.68 15.61 -0.57
CA SER A 58 -4.64 14.51 -0.47
C SER A 58 -5.18 14.17 -1.86
N LEU A 59 -4.74 13.07 -2.45
CA LEU A 59 -5.33 12.53 -3.67
C LEU A 59 -6.60 11.75 -3.30
N HIS A 60 -7.70 12.04 -3.99
CA HIS A 60 -8.88 11.19 -3.91
C HIS A 60 -8.59 9.88 -4.63
N LEU A 61 -8.35 8.83 -3.85
CA LEU A 61 -8.18 7.47 -4.31
C LEU A 61 -9.53 6.75 -4.24
N ALA A 62 -9.81 5.91 -5.22
CA ALA A 62 -11.00 5.07 -5.21
C ALA A 62 -10.91 4.04 -4.07
N GLU A 63 -12.05 3.71 -3.47
CA GLU A 63 -12.11 2.58 -2.54
C GLU A 63 -11.79 1.28 -3.30
N PRO A 64 -11.18 0.26 -2.63
CA PRO A 64 -10.88 -1.02 -3.25
C PRO A 64 -12.12 -1.62 -3.90
N GLY A 65 -12.16 -1.61 -5.22
CA GLY A 65 -13.27 -2.11 -6.00
C GLY A 65 -13.42 -3.64 -5.92
N LYS A 66 -14.47 -4.17 -6.57
CA LYS A 66 -14.66 -5.62 -6.75
C LYS A 66 -13.52 -6.19 -7.59
N PRO A 67 -13.23 -7.51 -7.46
CA PRO A 67 -12.28 -8.17 -8.33
C PRO A 67 -12.65 -7.98 -9.80
N ILE A 68 -11.68 -7.64 -10.64
CA ILE A 68 -11.86 -7.39 -12.07
C ILE A 68 -11.10 -8.43 -12.90
N ASP A 69 -11.54 -8.61 -14.14
CA ASP A 69 -10.87 -9.50 -15.09
C ASP A 69 -9.94 -8.70 -16.00
N CYS A 70 -8.79 -9.26 -16.31
CA CYS A 70 -7.81 -8.65 -17.21
C CYS A 70 -8.45 -8.25 -18.56
N PRO A 71 -8.30 -7.01 -19.00
CA PRO A 71 -8.89 -6.56 -20.27
C PRO A 71 -8.26 -7.25 -21.48
N GLU A 72 -7.04 -7.79 -21.35
CA GLU A 72 -6.29 -8.41 -22.43
C GLU A 72 -6.50 -9.93 -22.51
N CYS A 73 -6.25 -10.67 -21.44
CA CYS A 73 -6.30 -12.13 -21.43
C CYS A 73 -7.48 -12.73 -20.67
N ARG A 74 -8.35 -11.92 -20.05
CA ARG A 74 -9.57 -12.32 -19.33
C ARG A 74 -9.34 -13.11 -18.03
N PHE A 75 -8.11 -13.35 -17.63
CA PHE A 75 -7.83 -13.93 -16.31
C PHE A 75 -8.28 -12.99 -15.19
N ARG A 76 -8.75 -13.57 -14.09
CA ARG A 76 -9.06 -12.83 -12.87
C ARG A 76 -7.79 -12.18 -12.35
N MET A 77 -7.82 -10.86 -12.15
CA MET A 77 -6.67 -10.14 -11.61
C MET A 77 -6.61 -10.27 -10.08
N VAL A 78 -5.40 -10.24 -9.56
CA VAL A 78 -5.11 -10.31 -8.12
C VAL A 78 -4.86 -8.91 -7.61
N LYS A 79 -5.48 -8.58 -6.48
CA LYS A 79 -5.28 -7.29 -5.81
C LYS A 79 -4.10 -7.36 -4.85
N PHE A 80 -3.18 -6.45 -5.02
CA PHE A 80 -2.00 -6.32 -4.19
C PHE A 80 -2.03 -5.00 -3.41
N LEU A 81 -1.92 -5.09 -2.09
CA LEU A 81 -1.91 -3.94 -1.20
C LEU A 81 -0.60 -3.17 -1.35
N VAL A 82 -0.67 -1.87 -1.56
CA VAL A 82 0.52 -1.03 -1.70
C VAL A 82 1.23 -0.86 -0.35
N GLY A 83 0.50 -0.53 0.73
CA GLY A 83 1.11 -0.30 2.05
C GLY A 83 1.90 1.01 2.12
N ARG A 84 2.85 1.11 3.06
CA ARG A 84 3.69 2.30 3.29
C ARG A 84 2.87 3.60 3.42
N GLY A 85 1.76 3.52 4.17
CA GLY A 85 0.84 4.64 4.38
C GLY A 85 -0.17 4.86 3.26
N LEU A 86 -0.13 4.06 2.19
CA LEU A 86 -1.12 4.07 1.11
C LEU A 86 -2.13 2.92 1.31
N ASN A 87 -3.41 3.27 1.40
CA ASN A 87 -4.51 2.34 1.70
C ASN A 87 -5.29 1.94 0.43
N PHE A 88 -4.60 1.65 -0.66
CA PHE A 88 -5.24 1.13 -1.87
C PHE A 88 -4.55 -0.13 -2.37
N THR A 89 -5.18 -0.78 -3.33
CA THR A 89 -4.68 -2.00 -3.95
C THR A 89 -4.49 -1.80 -5.45
N VAL A 90 -3.41 -2.33 -5.99
CA VAL A 90 -3.15 -2.41 -7.43
C VAL A 90 -3.60 -3.77 -7.93
N ASP A 91 -4.30 -3.82 -9.08
CA ASP A 91 -4.71 -5.06 -9.70
C ASP A 91 -3.65 -5.55 -10.70
N HIS A 92 -3.15 -6.77 -10.52
CA HIS A 92 -2.13 -7.39 -11.36
C HIS A 92 -2.64 -8.66 -12.01
N CYS A 93 -2.37 -8.84 -13.29
CA CYS A 93 -2.69 -10.04 -14.03
C CYS A 93 -1.52 -11.02 -14.01
N GLU A 94 -1.67 -12.17 -13.37
CA GLU A 94 -0.61 -13.19 -13.35
C GLU A 94 -0.36 -13.82 -14.72
N GLY A 95 -1.34 -13.77 -15.63
CA GLY A 95 -1.24 -14.35 -16.98
C GLY A 95 -0.36 -13.53 -17.92
N CYS A 96 -0.68 -12.25 -18.13
CA CYS A 96 0.04 -11.37 -19.06
C CYS A 96 0.94 -10.34 -18.35
N LYS A 97 0.98 -10.37 -17.00
CA LYS A 97 1.75 -9.43 -16.16
C LYS A 97 1.33 -7.97 -16.30
N GLY A 98 0.16 -7.71 -16.88
CA GLY A 98 -0.38 -6.37 -16.98
C GLY A 98 -0.92 -5.85 -15.65
N ILE A 99 -0.98 -4.53 -15.52
CA ILE A 99 -1.29 -3.83 -14.28
C ILE A 99 -2.46 -2.88 -14.55
N TRP A 100 -3.49 -2.94 -13.71
CA TRP A 100 -4.56 -1.95 -13.69
C TRP A 100 -4.39 -1.03 -12.49
N LEU A 101 -4.42 0.26 -12.77
CA LEU A 101 -4.39 1.33 -11.78
C LEU A 101 -5.69 2.13 -11.90
N ASP A 102 -6.37 2.34 -10.80
CA ASP A 102 -7.51 3.24 -10.74
C ASP A 102 -7.06 4.71 -10.81
N ARG A 103 -8.01 5.63 -10.94
CA ARG A 103 -7.72 7.06 -11.05
C ARG A 103 -6.83 7.53 -9.91
N ASN A 104 -5.78 8.29 -10.22
CA ASN A 104 -4.82 8.89 -9.29
C ASN A 104 -3.86 7.90 -8.57
N GLU A 105 -3.98 6.59 -8.77
CA GLU A 105 -3.10 5.62 -8.10
C GLU A 105 -1.65 5.73 -8.57
N TRP A 106 -1.43 5.97 -9.87
CA TRP A 106 -0.08 6.22 -10.38
C TRP A 106 0.59 7.43 -9.72
N GLN A 107 -0.14 8.53 -9.60
CA GLN A 107 0.33 9.75 -8.93
C GLN A 107 0.62 9.51 -7.45
N ALA A 108 -0.23 8.71 -6.79
CA ALA A 108 0.00 8.32 -5.39
C ALA A 108 1.26 7.45 -5.22
N LEU A 109 1.49 6.51 -6.12
CA LEU A 109 2.72 5.71 -6.17
C LEU A 109 3.95 6.59 -6.38
N LYS A 110 3.89 7.54 -7.33
CA LYS A 110 4.99 8.49 -7.59
C LYS A 110 5.32 9.35 -6.37
N LYS A 111 4.31 9.84 -5.66
CA LYS A 111 4.49 10.62 -4.43
C LYS A 111 5.23 9.84 -3.33
N ARG A 112 5.18 8.51 -3.36
CA ARG A 112 5.84 7.63 -2.38
C ARG A 112 7.05 6.90 -2.95
N ASN A 113 7.51 7.26 -4.15
CA ASN A 113 8.62 6.58 -4.84
C ASN A 113 8.40 5.06 -4.94
N LEU A 114 7.16 4.64 -5.24
CA LEU A 114 6.74 3.24 -5.35
C LEU A 114 6.32 2.84 -6.77
N HIS A 115 6.34 3.77 -7.71
CA HIS A 115 5.90 3.54 -9.10
C HIS A 115 6.90 2.68 -9.91
N ASP A 116 8.15 2.63 -9.49
CA ASP A 116 9.21 1.76 -9.98
C ASP A 116 9.34 0.44 -9.20
N ASP A 117 8.67 0.34 -8.06
CA ASP A 117 8.71 -0.80 -7.15
C ASP A 117 7.50 -1.76 -7.29
N LEU A 118 6.66 -1.62 -8.33
CA LEU A 118 5.44 -2.45 -8.48
C LEU A 118 5.74 -3.95 -8.42
N ASN A 119 6.87 -4.38 -8.98
CA ASN A 119 7.27 -5.79 -8.91
C ASN A 119 7.53 -6.26 -7.48
N SER A 120 8.11 -5.41 -6.64
CA SER A 120 8.31 -5.70 -5.23
C SER A 120 6.96 -5.80 -4.50
N ILE A 121 6.01 -4.91 -4.83
CA ILE A 121 4.65 -4.90 -4.28
C ILE A 121 3.92 -6.22 -4.54
N PHE A 122 4.14 -6.86 -5.68
CA PHE A 122 3.51 -8.14 -6.04
C PHE A 122 4.12 -9.35 -5.34
N THR A 123 5.14 -9.18 -4.50
CA THR A 123 5.74 -10.29 -3.76
C THR A 123 5.00 -10.62 -2.46
N SER A 124 5.04 -11.89 -2.06
CA SER A 124 4.48 -12.34 -0.77
C SER A 124 5.15 -11.67 0.43
N PHE A 125 6.44 -11.39 0.33
CA PHE A 125 7.19 -10.68 1.36
C PHE A 125 6.62 -9.28 1.60
N TRP A 126 6.44 -8.51 0.53
CA TRP A 126 5.82 -7.17 0.63
C TRP A 126 4.40 -7.24 1.19
N GLN A 127 3.56 -8.15 0.68
CA GLN A 127 2.18 -8.29 1.11
C GLN A 127 2.08 -8.64 2.61
N THR A 128 2.97 -9.49 3.11
CA THR A 128 3.04 -9.80 4.53
C THR A 128 3.36 -8.55 5.37
N GLY A 129 4.32 -7.73 4.91
CA GLY A 129 4.69 -6.46 5.55
C GLY A 129 3.53 -5.47 5.57
N ALA A 130 2.91 -5.24 4.41
CA ALA A 130 1.77 -4.31 4.26
C ALA A 130 0.56 -4.72 5.10
N GLN A 131 0.23 -6.01 5.16
CA GLN A 131 -0.84 -6.53 6.01
C GLN A 131 -0.53 -6.40 7.51
N ARG A 132 0.75 -6.55 7.89
CA ARG A 132 1.19 -6.35 9.28
C ARG A 132 1.03 -4.88 9.70
N GLU A 133 1.37 -3.95 8.82
CA GLU A 133 1.19 -2.50 9.03
C GLU A 133 -0.28 -2.15 9.29
N ILE A 134 -1.19 -2.62 8.45
CA ILE A 134 -2.64 -2.40 8.63
C ILE A 134 -3.13 -2.98 9.95
N ARG A 135 -2.73 -4.22 10.28
CA ARG A 135 -3.12 -4.84 11.56
C ARG A 135 -2.62 -4.05 12.75
N LYS A 136 -1.37 -3.58 12.69
CA LYS A 136 -0.79 -2.73 13.74
C LYS A 136 -1.62 -1.45 13.92
N LYS A 137 -1.94 -0.76 12.83
CA LYS A 137 -2.76 0.46 12.87
C LYS A 137 -4.14 0.23 13.47
N LYS A 138 -4.83 -0.84 13.04
CA LYS A 138 -6.13 -1.21 13.62
C LYS A 138 -6.06 -1.52 15.12
N LEU A 139 -5.02 -2.22 15.58
CA LEU A 139 -4.83 -2.49 17.00
C LEU A 139 -4.54 -1.21 17.78
N GLU A 140 -3.75 -0.32 17.22
CA GLU A 140 -3.48 1.00 17.80
C GLU A 140 -4.77 1.81 17.98
N GLU A 141 -5.62 1.87 16.96
CA GLU A 141 -6.94 2.51 17.02
C GLU A 141 -7.85 1.90 18.11
N ILE A 142 -7.85 0.56 18.25
CA ILE A 142 -8.59 -0.14 19.31
C ILE A 142 -8.07 0.22 20.69
N TYR A 143 -6.75 0.27 20.88
CA TYR A 143 -6.16 0.63 22.17
C TYR A 143 -6.44 2.09 22.52
N ILE A 144 -6.29 3.01 21.58
CA ILE A 144 -6.64 4.42 21.75
C ILE A 144 -8.12 4.59 22.13
N SER A 145 -9.01 3.84 21.47
CA SER A 145 -10.45 3.86 21.79
C SER A 145 -10.77 3.34 23.20
N ARG A 146 -9.95 2.40 23.73
CA ARG A 146 -10.18 1.78 25.04
C ARG A 146 -9.55 2.55 26.19
N PHE A 147 -8.38 3.09 25.97
CA PHE A 147 -7.56 3.71 27.02
C PHE A 147 -7.61 5.24 26.99
N GLY A 148 -8.00 5.83 25.86
CA GLY A 148 -7.76 7.22 25.54
C GLY A 148 -6.36 7.43 24.93
N ALA A 149 -6.20 8.53 24.21
CA ALA A 149 -4.94 8.81 23.50
C ALA A 149 -3.77 9.08 24.46
N GLU A 150 -4.04 9.82 25.53
CA GLU A 150 -3.01 10.21 26.52
C GLU A 150 -2.46 8.98 27.25
N ASP A 151 -3.34 8.14 27.79
CA ASP A 151 -2.94 6.91 28.50
C ASP A 151 -2.25 5.92 27.56
N TYR A 152 -2.73 5.82 26.31
CA TYR A 152 -2.09 4.97 25.31
C TYR A 152 -0.64 5.41 25.02
N ASP A 153 -0.40 6.71 24.87
CA ASP A 153 0.94 7.24 24.61
C ASP A 153 1.86 7.05 25.82
N GLU A 154 1.33 7.18 27.05
CA GLU A 154 2.09 6.92 28.27
C GLU A 154 2.48 5.45 28.41
N ILE A 155 1.53 4.53 28.20
CA ILE A 155 1.78 3.08 28.22
C ILE A 155 2.79 2.70 27.11
N LYS A 156 2.71 3.32 25.95
CA LYS A 156 3.64 3.08 24.84
C LYS A 156 5.07 3.51 25.19
N ARG A 157 5.24 4.65 25.87
CA ARG A 157 6.53 5.12 26.41
C ARG A 157 7.07 4.19 27.47
N LEU A 158 6.22 3.78 28.43
CA LEU A 158 6.59 2.84 29.48
C LEU A 158 7.02 1.50 28.91
N ARG A 159 6.28 0.97 27.93
CA ARG A 159 6.63 -0.27 27.26
C ARG A 159 7.98 -0.20 26.56
N TRP A 160 8.25 0.90 25.83
CA TRP A 160 9.56 1.11 25.21
C TRP A 160 10.68 1.17 26.24
N TRP A 161 10.46 1.89 27.37
CA TRP A 161 11.42 1.97 28.46
C TRP A 161 11.70 0.57 29.07
N LEU A 162 10.66 -0.23 29.32
CA LEU A 162 10.80 -1.60 29.81
C LEU A 162 11.60 -2.49 28.86
N ASP A 163 11.40 -2.33 27.54
CA ASP A 163 12.12 -3.10 26.53
C ASP A 163 13.64 -2.81 26.49
N THR A 164 14.08 -1.69 27.09
CA THR A 164 15.51 -1.36 27.26
C THR A 164 16.14 -1.96 28.51
N LYS A 165 15.38 -2.62 29.39
CA LYS A 165 15.83 -3.10 30.69
C LYS A 165 16.16 -4.60 30.65
N THR A 166 17.26 -4.97 31.29
CA THR A 166 17.67 -6.38 31.43
C THR A 166 16.82 -7.14 32.44
N ASN A 167 16.26 -6.44 33.45
CA ASN A 167 15.39 -6.99 34.51
C ASN A 167 13.91 -6.67 34.26
N LYS A 168 13.47 -6.68 33.00
CA LYS A 168 12.11 -6.34 32.57
C LYS A 168 11.02 -7.13 33.29
N GLU A 169 11.26 -8.43 33.55
CA GLU A 169 10.29 -9.30 34.20
C GLU A 169 10.07 -8.91 35.66
N GLU A 170 11.12 -8.55 36.38
CA GLU A 170 11.03 -8.05 37.77
C GLU A 170 10.28 -6.73 37.84
N LEU A 171 10.57 -5.82 36.91
CA LEU A 171 9.88 -4.55 36.81
C LEU A 171 8.37 -4.71 36.52
N LEU A 172 8.01 -5.64 35.64
CA LEU A 172 6.62 -5.96 35.36
C LEU A 172 5.93 -6.59 36.58
N ALA A 173 6.59 -7.49 37.30
CA ALA A 173 6.09 -8.08 38.54
C ALA A 173 5.79 -7.00 39.57
N PHE A 174 6.73 -6.08 39.80
CA PHE A 174 6.53 -4.94 40.70
C PHE A 174 5.36 -4.05 40.29
N LEU A 175 5.20 -3.75 39.02
CA LEU A 175 4.12 -2.90 38.49
C LEU A 175 2.73 -3.56 38.60
N THR A 176 2.65 -4.88 38.63
CA THR A 176 1.36 -5.61 38.68
C THR A 176 1.05 -6.17 40.07
N ASP A 177 1.99 -6.10 41.00
CA ASP A 177 1.78 -6.48 42.38
C ASP A 177 0.87 -5.46 43.08
N ARG A 178 -0.09 -5.96 43.85
CA ARG A 178 -1.03 -5.11 44.62
C ARG A 178 -0.39 -4.47 45.83
N ASP A 179 0.60 -5.11 46.41
CA ASP A 179 1.32 -4.64 47.60
C ASP A 179 2.80 -5.08 47.54
N PRO A 180 3.60 -4.46 46.68
CA PRO A 180 4.98 -4.85 46.46
C PRO A 180 5.91 -4.61 47.65
N PHE A 181 5.40 -3.99 48.72
CA PHE A 181 6.13 -3.71 49.96
C PHE A 181 5.76 -4.68 51.10
N ASN A 182 4.82 -5.59 50.87
CA ASN A 182 4.37 -6.57 51.84
C ASN A 182 4.88 -7.97 51.43
N ALA A 183 6.19 -8.18 51.55
CA ALA A 183 6.85 -9.44 51.28
C ALA A 183 6.97 -10.28 52.57
#